data_993a3df43ef7af8ea6ffb9625310b70b
#
_entry.id   993a3df43ef7af8ea6ffb9625310b70b
#
_cell.length_a   1.000
_cell.length_b   1.000
_cell.length_c   1.000
_cell.angle_alpha   90.00
_cell.angle_beta   90.00
_cell.angle_gamma   90.00
#
_symmetry.space_group_name_H-M   'P 1'
#
loop_
_entity.id
_entity.type
_entity.pdbx_description
1 polymer ?
#
loop_
_entity_poly.entity_id
_entity_poly.type
_entity_poly.pdbx_seq_one_letter_code
_entity_poly.pdbx_strand_id
1 'polypeptide(L)'
;MMLLEEPGALMASPEPVAADPTRRERVVVAVVAVAVVGIYVAIAAAHGALGASRNDDWAYIRIVKDLADTGEFRLDGWVAAMFLGQALVSLPVMALFGQGILPLQMMVAVFAAVGLWATYAVVRPWLDRRWTALSVACLAAGPVYGIVAVSYMTDVPSYALQMITLLVGIRAMRSAPVHLGWLAGALGFGIASFSMREFGVASGAVVAVYAVAQAWAGRQRLRPVLALVGAWSVGVMALYFWRSNLPNTWPMVVDVSPGGLGSAANSIWRSALTIGLLASPVAFAVSPVRLLRAMGQRLTRRAQVVLLLLAITALATIPFHGLGLIGNHADRELAYWGTLPGDPPSLLPTPVWVLVLLVALYSTAVSVGLVALRVEAVLRRRRSWRSGLASTADRGAHLVVSFVVLYAALLVATVVITPTELFDRYLLVLVPLSAALLARAGRAEQVMRSLPGRREWAALLALATLGVAAIDASAAFDGAKWRLGEVVEARTGWDPGSIDAGYEWYGYHQTAPVERQGFLTAPNFWRLLFAPRPVCATGSFAPSDQSAVPADDVIATVVERSLFGVEVRLVATPGPDDCP
;
A
#
# COMPACT_ATOMS: atom_id res chain seq x y z
N MET A 1 38.74 50.61 16.43
CA MET A 1 37.89 50.01 17.46
C MET A 1 36.51 49.88 16.85
N MET A 2 36.31 48.83 16.10
CA MET A 2 35.10 48.55 15.33
C MET A 2 34.46 47.36 16.00
N LEU A 3 33.34 47.58 16.67
CA LEU A 3 32.55 46.57 17.35
C LEU A 3 31.95 45.65 16.29
N LEU A 4 32.39 44.40 16.27
CA LEU A 4 31.74 43.35 15.54
C LEU A 4 30.42 43.02 16.27
N GLU A 5 29.30 43.48 15.73
CA GLU A 5 27.99 42.98 16.08
C GLU A 5 27.93 41.48 15.81
N GLU A 6 27.79 40.67 16.87
CA GLU A 6 27.42 39.27 16.74
C GLU A 6 26.08 39.20 15.98
N PRO A 7 25.95 38.40 14.91
CA PRO A 7 24.65 38.15 14.32
C PRO A 7 23.83 37.34 15.33
N GLY A 8 22.94 38.06 16.02
CA GLY A 8 21.97 37.49 16.93
C GLY A 8 21.35 36.24 16.28
N ALA A 9 21.56 35.09 16.90
CA ALA A 9 20.91 33.85 16.55
C ALA A 9 19.40 34.11 16.50
N LEU A 10 18.84 34.23 15.31
CA LEU A 10 17.41 34.10 15.06
C LEU A 10 17.00 32.70 15.58
N MET A 11 16.71 32.67 16.89
CA MET A 11 15.93 31.61 17.49
C MET A 11 14.61 31.63 16.71
N ALA A 12 14.51 30.78 15.69
CA ALA A 12 13.22 30.50 15.10
C ALA A 12 12.29 30.14 16.24
N SER A 13 11.31 30.99 16.51
CA SER A 13 10.27 30.76 17.52
C SER A 13 9.75 29.33 17.25
N PRO A 14 9.62 28.48 18.28
CA PRO A 14 9.11 27.14 18.09
C PRO A 14 7.77 27.25 17.36
N GLU A 15 7.65 26.59 16.20
CA GLU A 15 6.38 26.57 15.47
C GLU A 15 5.27 26.21 16.47
N PRO A 16 4.14 26.93 16.45
CA PRO A 16 3.05 26.63 17.36
C PRO A 16 2.66 25.16 17.18
N VAL A 17 2.72 24.41 18.26
CA VAL A 17 2.32 23.01 18.32
C VAL A 17 0.90 22.94 17.76
N ALA A 18 0.70 22.20 16.68
CA ALA A 18 -0.62 22.02 16.10
C ALA A 18 -1.56 21.43 17.17
N ALA A 19 -2.71 22.05 17.39
CA ALA A 19 -3.67 21.59 18.38
C ALA A 19 -4.25 20.22 17.97
N ASP A 20 -4.60 19.39 18.94
CA ASP A 20 -5.35 18.16 18.69
C ASP A 20 -6.62 18.45 17.89
N PRO A 21 -7.04 17.53 16.98
CA PRO A 21 -8.25 17.72 16.20
C PRO A 21 -9.48 17.84 17.12
N THR A 22 -10.30 18.85 16.89
CA THR A 22 -11.57 19.04 17.61
C THR A 22 -12.52 17.89 17.31
N ARG A 23 -13.55 17.71 18.16
CA ARG A 23 -14.60 16.70 17.91
C ARG A 23 -15.26 16.92 16.54
N ARG A 24 -15.57 18.17 16.18
CA ARG A 24 -16.16 18.53 14.87
C ARG A 24 -15.22 18.16 13.72
N GLU A 25 -13.94 18.47 13.87
CA GLU A 25 -12.93 18.13 12.85
C GLU A 25 -12.84 16.60 12.62
N ARG A 26 -12.85 15.82 13.71
CA ARG A 26 -12.83 14.34 13.62
C ARG A 26 -14.06 13.78 12.91
N VAL A 27 -15.25 14.33 13.18
CA VAL A 27 -16.50 13.92 12.53
C VAL A 27 -16.46 14.27 11.03
N VAL A 28 -16.04 15.49 10.68
CA VAL A 28 -15.94 15.90 9.26
C VAL A 28 -14.98 14.99 8.50
N VAL A 29 -13.82 14.68 9.08
CA VAL A 29 -12.83 13.78 8.43
C VAL A 29 -13.39 12.36 8.29
N ALA A 30 -14.12 11.85 9.28
CA ALA A 30 -14.76 10.54 9.17
C ALA A 30 -15.81 10.51 8.03
N VAL A 31 -16.66 11.54 7.94
CA VAL A 31 -17.64 11.68 6.85
C VAL A 31 -16.95 11.74 5.47
N VAL A 32 -15.88 12.54 5.35
CA VAL A 32 -15.12 12.64 4.10
C VAL A 32 -14.46 11.30 3.74
N ALA A 33 -13.88 10.59 4.72
CA ALA A 33 -13.29 9.27 4.48
C ALA A 33 -14.33 8.25 3.97
N VAL A 34 -15.51 8.22 4.60
CA VAL A 34 -16.64 7.38 4.15
C VAL A 34 -17.10 7.77 2.75
N ALA A 35 -17.21 9.07 2.46
CA ALA A 35 -17.62 9.55 1.13
C ALA A 35 -16.61 9.15 0.04
N VAL A 36 -15.31 9.29 0.31
CA VAL A 36 -14.25 8.90 -0.64
C VAL A 36 -14.30 7.39 -0.92
N VAL A 37 -14.41 6.57 0.11
CA VAL A 37 -14.52 5.11 -0.07
C VAL A 37 -15.85 4.75 -0.75
N GLY A 38 -16.93 5.48 -0.46
CA GLY A 38 -18.21 5.34 -1.13
C GLY A 38 -18.12 5.56 -2.65
N ILE A 39 -17.26 6.49 -3.11
CA ILE A 39 -16.99 6.68 -4.54
C ILE A 39 -16.34 5.42 -5.14
N TYR A 40 -15.36 4.81 -4.47
CA TYR A 40 -14.73 3.57 -4.96
C TYR A 40 -15.73 2.42 -5.05
N VAL A 41 -16.57 2.27 -4.02
CA VAL A 41 -17.67 1.28 -4.00
C VAL A 41 -18.63 1.53 -5.16
N ALA A 42 -19.03 2.78 -5.40
CA ALA A 42 -19.93 3.12 -6.49
C ALA A 42 -19.35 2.81 -7.87
N ILE A 43 -18.05 3.10 -8.09
CA ILE A 43 -17.35 2.76 -9.33
C ILE A 43 -17.31 1.24 -9.52
N ALA A 44 -16.92 0.48 -8.50
CA ALA A 44 -16.87 -0.97 -8.58
C ALA A 44 -18.27 -1.59 -8.82
N ALA A 45 -19.31 -1.03 -8.20
CA ALA A 45 -20.70 -1.44 -8.42
C ALA A 45 -21.17 -1.18 -9.85
N ALA A 46 -20.81 0.00 -10.40
CA ALA A 46 -21.23 0.40 -11.76
C ALA A 46 -20.73 -0.57 -12.84
N HIS A 47 -19.57 -1.23 -12.61
CA HIS A 47 -18.99 -2.19 -13.53
C HIS A 47 -19.24 -3.66 -13.15
N GLY A 48 -20.04 -3.94 -12.11
CA GLY A 48 -20.26 -5.31 -11.64
C GLY A 48 -19.03 -5.97 -10.99
N ALA A 49 -18.03 -5.18 -10.60
CA ALA A 49 -16.83 -5.67 -9.90
C ALA A 49 -17.06 -5.90 -8.39
N LEU A 50 -18.17 -5.40 -7.82
CA LEU A 50 -18.61 -5.79 -6.48
C LEU A 50 -19.29 -7.15 -6.53
N GLY A 51 -18.84 -8.06 -5.66
CA GLY A 51 -19.28 -9.46 -5.66
C GLY A 51 -18.50 -10.35 -6.61
N ALA A 52 -17.60 -9.78 -7.41
CA ALA A 52 -16.61 -10.49 -8.21
C ALA A 52 -15.27 -10.58 -7.46
N SER A 53 -14.57 -11.69 -7.58
CA SER A 53 -13.22 -11.81 -7.05
C SER A 53 -12.23 -10.94 -7.84
N ARG A 54 -11.32 -10.31 -7.13
CA ARG A 54 -10.35 -9.34 -7.66
C ARG A 54 -8.95 -9.64 -7.14
N ASN A 55 -7.99 -9.76 -8.04
CA ASN A 55 -6.61 -10.06 -7.65
C ASN A 55 -6.52 -11.40 -6.88
N ASP A 56 -5.68 -11.50 -5.85
CA ASP A 56 -5.48 -12.71 -5.04
C ASP A 56 -6.63 -12.99 -4.05
N ASP A 57 -7.70 -12.17 -4.01
CA ASP A 57 -8.73 -12.29 -2.98
C ASP A 57 -9.54 -13.60 -3.08
N TRP A 58 -9.58 -14.24 -4.26
CA TRP A 58 -10.18 -15.56 -4.43
C TRP A 58 -9.62 -16.60 -3.45
N ALA A 59 -8.30 -16.58 -3.23
CA ALA A 59 -7.64 -17.51 -2.31
C ALA A 59 -8.01 -17.21 -0.85
N TYR A 60 -8.02 -15.93 -0.46
CA TYR A 60 -8.47 -15.52 0.87
C TYR A 60 -9.94 -15.86 1.12
N ILE A 61 -10.80 -15.66 0.11
CA ILE A 61 -12.23 -15.97 0.19
C ILE A 61 -12.45 -17.47 0.38
N ARG A 62 -11.72 -18.31 -0.35
CA ARG A 62 -11.79 -19.76 -0.20
C ARG A 62 -11.42 -20.19 1.22
N ILE A 63 -10.30 -19.72 1.75
CA ILE A 63 -9.84 -20.05 3.11
C ILE A 63 -10.90 -19.66 4.16
N VAL A 64 -11.52 -18.48 4.05
CA VAL A 64 -12.51 -18.07 5.05
C VAL A 64 -13.85 -18.80 4.90
N LYS A 65 -14.23 -19.21 3.69
CA LYS A 65 -15.39 -20.09 3.47
C LYS A 65 -15.16 -21.47 4.10
N ASP A 66 -14.00 -22.07 3.81
CA ASP A 66 -13.63 -23.35 4.40
C ASP A 66 -13.62 -23.27 5.94
N LEU A 67 -13.06 -22.19 6.50
CA LEU A 67 -13.08 -21.96 7.94
C LEU A 67 -14.52 -21.82 8.49
N ALA A 68 -15.41 -21.15 7.77
CA ALA A 68 -16.81 -21.00 8.20
C ALA A 68 -17.58 -22.32 8.14
N ASP A 69 -17.29 -23.15 7.14
CA ASP A 69 -18.00 -24.42 6.91
C ASP A 69 -17.47 -25.57 7.78
N THR A 70 -16.15 -25.62 7.99
CA THR A 70 -15.49 -26.75 8.69
C THR A 70 -15.00 -26.42 10.09
N GLY A 71 -14.85 -25.14 10.43
CA GLY A 71 -14.21 -24.68 11.67
C GLY A 71 -12.68 -24.81 11.66
N GLU A 72 -12.06 -25.25 10.56
CA GLU A 72 -10.62 -25.46 10.45
C GLU A 72 -9.97 -24.36 9.60
N PHE A 73 -8.94 -23.70 10.14
CA PHE A 73 -8.14 -22.75 9.39
C PHE A 73 -7.07 -23.48 8.59
N ARG A 74 -7.26 -23.57 7.28
CA ARG A 74 -6.32 -24.19 6.34
C ARG A 74 -5.90 -23.18 5.29
N LEU A 75 -4.62 -23.15 4.95
CA LEU A 75 -4.12 -22.35 3.84
C LEU A 75 -4.31 -23.10 2.53
N ASP A 76 -4.61 -22.38 1.46
CA ASP A 76 -4.82 -23.02 0.16
C ASP A 76 -3.54 -23.16 -0.69
N GLY A 77 -2.38 -22.73 -0.17
CA GLY A 77 -1.08 -22.84 -0.85
C GLY A 77 -0.71 -21.62 -1.71
N TRP A 78 -1.64 -20.71 -1.99
CA TRP A 78 -1.35 -19.46 -2.71
C TRP A 78 -1.05 -18.29 -1.79
N VAL A 79 -1.65 -18.27 -0.59
CA VAL A 79 -1.59 -17.15 0.35
C VAL A 79 -0.28 -17.13 1.12
N ALA A 80 0.53 -16.10 0.90
CA ALA A 80 1.74 -15.84 1.68
C ALA A 80 1.47 -15.07 2.99
N ALA A 81 0.42 -14.25 3.04
CA ALA A 81 0.10 -13.40 4.19
C ALA A 81 -0.37 -14.19 5.43
N MET A 82 -0.23 -13.57 6.61
CA MET A 82 -0.69 -14.09 7.90
C MET A 82 -2.18 -14.43 7.91
N PHE A 83 -3.02 -13.54 7.43
CA PHE A 83 -4.46 -13.64 7.14
C PHE A 83 -5.38 -14.03 8.32
N LEU A 84 -4.89 -14.66 9.38
CA LEU A 84 -5.71 -15.16 10.49
C LEU A 84 -6.66 -14.08 11.07
N GLY A 85 -6.14 -12.89 11.32
CA GLY A 85 -6.94 -11.79 11.90
C GLY A 85 -8.10 -11.38 10.99
N GLN A 86 -7.87 -11.31 9.69
CA GLN A 86 -8.93 -10.99 8.72
C GLN A 86 -9.94 -12.11 8.62
N ALA A 87 -9.51 -13.37 8.59
CA ALA A 87 -10.40 -14.51 8.60
C ALA A 87 -11.35 -14.50 9.82
N LEU A 88 -10.80 -14.28 11.03
CA LEU A 88 -11.60 -14.21 12.25
C LEU A 88 -12.61 -13.06 12.25
N VAL A 89 -12.25 -11.88 11.73
CA VAL A 89 -13.18 -10.74 11.60
C VAL A 89 -14.24 -11.02 10.53
N SER A 90 -13.94 -11.83 9.54
CA SER A 90 -14.87 -12.19 8.47
C SER A 90 -15.98 -13.13 8.92
N LEU A 91 -15.73 -14.02 9.89
CA LEU A 91 -16.75 -14.98 10.36
C LEU A 91 -18.06 -14.32 10.81
N PRO A 92 -18.06 -13.30 11.72
CA PRO A 92 -19.30 -12.62 12.08
C PRO A 92 -19.93 -11.86 10.90
N VAL A 93 -19.15 -11.33 9.96
CA VAL A 93 -19.67 -10.67 8.76
C VAL A 93 -20.39 -11.67 7.88
N MET A 94 -19.81 -12.86 7.64
CA MET A 94 -20.43 -13.93 6.87
C MET A 94 -21.67 -14.49 7.56
N ALA A 95 -21.65 -14.62 8.89
CA ALA A 95 -22.81 -15.08 9.67
C ALA A 95 -24.00 -14.10 9.58
N LEU A 96 -23.74 -12.78 9.50
CA LEU A 96 -24.78 -11.76 9.45
C LEU A 96 -25.27 -11.43 8.04
N PHE A 97 -24.39 -11.49 7.03
CA PHE A 97 -24.67 -10.98 5.68
C PHE A 97 -24.51 -12.06 4.58
N GLY A 98 -24.22 -13.31 4.97
CA GLY A 98 -24.01 -14.42 4.04
C GLY A 98 -22.56 -14.58 3.59
N GLN A 99 -22.28 -15.75 2.99
CA GLN A 99 -20.93 -16.17 2.58
C GLN A 99 -20.52 -15.64 1.18
N GLY A 100 -21.16 -14.58 0.69
CA GLY A 100 -20.84 -13.96 -0.59
C GLY A 100 -19.55 -13.14 -0.53
N ILE A 101 -19.02 -12.81 -1.72
CA ILE A 101 -17.84 -11.95 -1.87
C ILE A 101 -18.12 -10.52 -1.42
N LEU A 102 -19.31 -9.99 -1.77
CA LEU A 102 -19.71 -8.61 -1.47
C LEU A 102 -19.62 -8.23 0.02
N PRO A 103 -20.13 -8.99 1.00
CA PRO A 103 -19.98 -8.65 2.41
C PRO A 103 -18.51 -8.52 2.84
N LEU A 104 -17.63 -9.36 2.31
CA LEU A 104 -16.21 -9.37 2.61
C LEU A 104 -15.49 -8.13 2.03
N GLN A 105 -15.83 -7.75 0.80
CA GLN A 105 -15.34 -6.50 0.18
C GLN A 105 -15.83 -5.27 0.95
N MET A 106 -17.09 -5.23 1.36
CA MET A 106 -17.64 -4.12 2.16
C MET A 106 -16.98 -4.01 3.54
N MET A 107 -16.60 -5.13 4.16
CA MET A 107 -15.80 -5.11 5.39
C MET A 107 -14.45 -4.40 5.16
N VAL A 108 -13.75 -4.71 4.07
CA VAL A 108 -12.49 -4.04 3.72
C VAL A 108 -12.71 -2.54 3.45
N ALA A 109 -13.81 -2.16 2.79
CA ALA A 109 -14.17 -0.77 2.57
C ALA A 109 -14.37 0.00 3.90
N VAL A 110 -14.94 -0.63 4.93
CA VAL A 110 -15.01 -0.03 6.28
C VAL A 110 -13.61 0.20 6.86
N PHE A 111 -12.71 -0.79 6.77
CA PHE A 111 -11.32 -0.61 7.19
C PHE A 111 -10.63 0.50 6.40
N ALA A 112 -10.92 0.66 5.11
CA ALA A 112 -10.38 1.75 4.31
C ALA A 112 -10.78 3.13 4.88
N ALA A 113 -12.04 3.36 5.15
CA ALA A 113 -12.49 4.61 5.75
C ALA A 113 -11.85 4.87 7.12
N VAL A 114 -11.77 3.83 7.97
CA VAL A 114 -11.10 3.90 9.28
C VAL A 114 -9.62 4.21 9.13
N GLY A 115 -8.93 3.62 8.15
CA GLY A 115 -7.51 3.87 7.88
C GLY A 115 -7.21 5.33 7.52
N LEU A 116 -8.00 5.94 6.63
CA LEU A 116 -7.88 7.36 6.27
C LEU A 116 -8.11 8.27 7.48
N TRP A 117 -9.17 8.02 8.25
CA TRP A 117 -9.47 8.76 9.47
C TRP A 117 -8.35 8.65 10.50
N ALA A 118 -7.85 7.44 10.76
CA ALA A 118 -6.78 7.19 11.73
C ALA A 118 -5.47 7.86 11.30
N THR A 119 -5.13 7.82 10.01
CA THR A 119 -3.95 8.49 9.47
C THR A 119 -4.03 10.00 9.69
N TYR A 120 -5.19 10.61 9.42
CA TYR A 120 -5.39 12.02 9.72
C TYR A 120 -5.17 12.31 11.22
N ALA A 121 -5.70 11.47 12.10
CA ALA A 121 -5.56 11.64 13.55
C ALA A 121 -4.12 11.44 14.06
N VAL A 122 -3.32 10.60 13.39
CA VAL A 122 -1.88 10.40 13.68
C VAL A 122 -1.05 11.62 13.27
N VAL A 123 -1.33 12.18 12.09
CA VAL A 123 -0.53 13.27 11.50
C VAL A 123 -0.88 14.64 12.08
N ARG A 124 -2.16 14.90 12.35
CA ARG A 124 -2.70 16.21 12.74
C ARG A 124 -2.04 16.87 13.95
N PRO A 125 -1.61 16.16 15.01
CA PRO A 125 -0.98 16.78 16.17
C PRO A 125 0.35 17.49 15.90
N TRP A 126 1.04 17.18 14.80
CA TRP A 126 2.36 17.71 14.47
C TRP A 126 2.44 18.38 13.09
N LEU A 127 1.31 18.46 12.38
CA LEU A 127 1.18 19.14 11.11
C LEU A 127 -0.12 19.95 11.08
N ASP A 128 -0.13 21.11 10.41
CA ASP A 128 -1.35 21.90 10.30
C ASP A 128 -2.45 21.17 9.49
N ARG A 129 -3.70 21.62 9.66
CA ARG A 129 -4.88 20.97 9.10
C ARG A 129 -4.80 20.77 7.57
N ARG A 130 -4.33 21.80 6.84
CA ARG A 130 -4.33 21.76 5.37
C ARG A 130 -3.28 20.81 4.82
N TRP A 131 -2.07 20.82 5.42
CA TRP A 131 -1.03 19.87 5.06
C TRP A 131 -1.37 18.45 5.49
N THR A 132 -2.00 18.27 6.63
CA THR A 132 -2.52 16.96 7.05
C THR A 132 -3.55 16.43 6.06
N ALA A 133 -4.52 17.26 5.67
CA ALA A 133 -5.54 16.87 4.70
C ALA A 133 -4.91 16.52 3.34
N LEU A 134 -3.98 17.35 2.85
CA LEU A 134 -3.27 17.08 1.59
C LEU A 134 -2.48 15.77 1.64
N SER A 135 -1.78 15.51 2.75
CA SER A 135 -0.98 14.29 2.90
C SER A 135 -1.84 13.01 2.90
N VAL A 136 -2.98 13.03 3.58
CA VAL A 136 -3.92 11.90 3.56
C VAL A 136 -4.59 11.76 2.18
N ALA A 137 -4.93 12.90 1.56
CA ALA A 137 -5.52 12.91 0.24
C ALA A 137 -4.58 12.37 -0.86
N CYS A 138 -3.26 12.47 -0.69
CA CYS A 138 -2.27 11.83 -1.58
C CYS A 138 -2.47 10.31 -1.67
N LEU A 139 -2.79 9.64 -0.57
CA LEU A 139 -3.11 8.21 -0.57
C LEU A 139 -4.47 7.96 -1.24
N ALA A 140 -5.50 8.69 -0.80
CA ALA A 140 -6.85 8.51 -1.30
C ALA A 140 -6.98 8.85 -2.81
N ALA A 141 -6.19 9.79 -3.32
CA ALA A 141 -6.17 10.13 -4.75
C ALA A 141 -5.39 9.12 -5.62
N GLY A 142 -4.58 8.26 -5.00
CA GLY A 142 -3.80 7.26 -5.73
C GLY A 142 -4.66 6.06 -6.16
N PRO A 143 -4.35 5.42 -7.31
CA PRO A 143 -5.14 4.29 -7.82
C PRO A 143 -5.13 3.09 -6.88
N VAL A 144 -3.98 2.78 -6.33
CA VAL A 144 -3.75 1.58 -5.51
C VAL A 144 -4.74 1.48 -4.36
N TYR A 145 -4.92 2.59 -3.62
CA TYR A 145 -5.79 2.58 -2.45
C TYR A 145 -7.25 2.29 -2.80
N GLY A 146 -7.77 2.93 -3.87
CA GLY A 146 -9.15 2.73 -4.28
C GLY A 146 -9.43 1.32 -4.79
N ILE A 147 -8.49 0.71 -5.52
CA ILE A 147 -8.64 -0.66 -6.04
C ILE A 147 -8.66 -1.67 -4.88
N VAL A 148 -7.68 -1.60 -3.95
CA VAL A 148 -7.61 -2.56 -2.83
C VAL A 148 -8.62 -2.28 -1.71
N ALA A 149 -9.20 -1.08 -1.66
CA ALA A 149 -10.27 -0.74 -0.71
C ALA A 149 -11.59 -1.46 -0.96
N VAL A 150 -11.80 -1.96 -2.20
CA VAL A 150 -13.00 -2.69 -2.62
C VAL A 150 -12.66 -4.11 -3.09
N SER A 151 -11.55 -4.67 -2.61
CA SER A 151 -11.13 -6.04 -2.83
C SER A 151 -10.84 -6.72 -1.48
N TYR A 152 -11.03 -8.02 -1.37
CA TYR A 152 -10.88 -8.74 -0.09
C TYR A 152 -9.40 -9.06 0.22
N MET A 153 -8.55 -8.02 0.14
CA MET A 153 -7.11 -8.10 0.39
C MET A 153 -6.75 -7.70 1.82
N THR A 154 -5.64 -8.22 2.32
CA THR A 154 -5.17 -7.98 3.71
C THR A 154 -4.49 -6.62 3.92
N ASP A 155 -4.13 -5.94 2.85
CA ASP A 155 -3.31 -4.71 2.87
C ASP A 155 -4.01 -3.55 3.59
N VAL A 156 -5.27 -3.30 3.24
CA VAL A 156 -6.06 -2.20 3.79
C VAL A 156 -6.45 -2.44 5.26
N PRO A 157 -6.94 -3.62 5.67
CA PRO A 157 -7.18 -3.90 7.08
C PRO A 157 -5.91 -3.78 7.95
N SER A 158 -4.78 -4.32 7.48
CA SER A 158 -3.51 -4.17 8.20
C SER A 158 -3.08 -2.71 8.30
N TYR A 159 -3.16 -1.92 7.21
CA TYR A 159 -2.88 -0.50 7.21
C TYR A 159 -3.73 0.26 8.24
N ALA A 160 -5.04 0.03 8.27
CA ALA A 160 -5.93 0.68 9.22
C ALA A 160 -5.54 0.39 10.67
N LEU A 161 -5.26 -0.88 10.98
CA LEU A 161 -4.83 -1.30 12.32
C LEU A 161 -3.45 -0.75 12.69
N GLN A 162 -2.50 -0.61 11.75
CA GLN A 162 -1.22 0.06 11.98
C GLN A 162 -1.43 1.52 12.37
N MET A 163 -2.29 2.24 11.66
CA MET A 163 -2.60 3.64 11.99
C MET A 163 -3.28 3.77 13.36
N ILE A 164 -4.18 2.85 13.71
CA ILE A 164 -4.79 2.79 15.05
C ILE A 164 -3.72 2.49 16.11
N THR A 165 -2.82 1.54 15.86
CA THR A 165 -1.70 1.21 16.76
C THR A 165 -0.86 2.44 17.07
N LEU A 166 -0.48 3.21 16.04
CA LEU A 166 0.29 4.44 16.21
C LEU A 166 -0.51 5.51 16.97
N LEU A 167 -1.79 5.70 16.63
CA LEU A 167 -2.67 6.67 17.28
C LEU A 167 -2.81 6.39 18.79
N VAL A 168 -3.07 5.14 19.14
CA VAL A 168 -3.23 4.69 20.54
C VAL A 168 -1.87 4.72 21.26
N GLY A 169 -0.79 4.34 20.59
CA GLY A 169 0.58 4.40 21.09
C GLY A 169 1.02 5.84 21.41
N ILE A 170 0.72 6.81 20.52
CA ILE A 170 0.97 8.23 20.78
C ILE A 170 0.22 8.69 22.04
N ARG A 171 -1.03 8.27 22.22
CA ARG A 171 -1.81 8.59 23.44
C ARG A 171 -1.19 7.98 24.69
N ALA A 172 -0.69 6.74 24.62
CA ALA A 172 -0.03 6.09 25.75
C ALA A 172 1.21 6.87 26.23
N MET A 173 1.92 7.52 25.31
CA MET A 173 3.18 8.22 25.56
C MET A 173 3.02 9.73 25.80
N ARG A 174 1.81 10.28 25.77
CA ARG A 174 1.56 11.70 26.08
C ARG A 174 1.77 12.03 27.55
N SER A 175 1.52 11.08 28.43
CA SER A 175 1.71 11.23 29.88
C SER A 175 3.07 10.70 30.34
N ALA A 176 3.60 11.28 31.39
CA ALA A 176 4.70 10.73 32.17
C ALA A 176 4.15 10.45 33.58
N PRO A 177 4.07 9.21 34.02
CA PRO A 177 4.53 7.95 33.40
C PRO A 177 3.66 7.46 32.24
N VAL A 178 4.19 6.54 31.43
CA VAL A 178 3.46 5.88 30.32
C VAL A 178 2.12 5.32 30.81
N HIS A 179 1.05 5.56 30.08
CA HIS A 179 -0.28 5.08 30.43
C HIS A 179 -0.47 3.63 29.98
N LEU A 180 -0.45 2.68 30.93
CA LEU A 180 -0.43 1.24 30.65
C LEU A 180 -1.64 0.74 29.88
N GLY A 181 -2.85 1.26 30.17
CA GLY A 181 -4.08 0.83 29.44
C GLY A 181 -4.03 1.21 27.95
N TRP A 182 -3.59 2.44 27.62
CA TRP A 182 -3.40 2.82 26.23
C TRP A 182 -2.25 2.04 25.56
N LEU A 183 -1.18 1.73 26.31
CA LEU A 183 -0.07 0.89 25.80
C LEU A 183 -0.56 -0.51 25.49
N ALA A 184 -1.29 -1.15 26.41
CA ALA A 184 -1.87 -2.48 26.18
C ALA A 184 -2.79 -2.49 24.94
N GLY A 185 -3.65 -1.48 24.79
CA GLY A 185 -4.50 -1.31 23.62
C GLY A 185 -3.68 -1.17 22.32
N ALA A 186 -2.62 -0.33 22.33
CA ALA A 186 -1.74 -0.15 21.17
C ALA A 186 -1.05 -1.47 20.77
N LEU A 187 -0.50 -2.19 21.73
CA LEU A 187 0.16 -3.48 21.48
C LEU A 187 -0.84 -4.54 21.03
N GLY A 188 -2.08 -4.55 21.57
CA GLY A 188 -3.17 -5.40 21.10
C GLY A 188 -3.54 -5.14 19.63
N PHE A 189 -3.70 -3.88 19.23
CA PHE A 189 -3.90 -3.51 17.83
C PHE A 189 -2.68 -3.86 16.96
N GLY A 190 -1.45 -3.79 17.52
CA GLY A 190 -0.24 -4.24 16.84
C GLY A 190 -0.24 -5.75 16.56
N ILE A 191 -0.71 -6.59 17.50
CA ILE A 191 -0.91 -8.02 17.26
C ILE A 191 -2.01 -8.23 16.20
N ALA A 192 -3.13 -7.53 16.30
CA ALA A 192 -4.22 -7.62 15.33
C ALA A 192 -3.73 -7.22 13.92
N SER A 193 -2.93 -6.16 13.78
CA SER A 193 -2.35 -5.78 12.49
C SER A 193 -1.39 -6.84 11.94
N PHE A 194 -0.54 -7.41 12.80
CA PHE A 194 0.38 -8.49 12.42
C PHE A 194 -0.40 -9.74 11.98
N SER A 195 -1.49 -10.08 12.67
CA SER A 195 -2.33 -11.23 12.30
C SER A 195 -3.09 -11.06 10.98
N MET A 196 -3.24 -9.80 10.47
CA MET A 196 -3.71 -9.53 9.11
C MET A 196 -2.57 -9.73 8.10
N ARG A 197 -1.40 -9.11 8.39
CA ARG A 197 -0.25 -9.11 7.50
C ARG A 197 1.07 -8.88 8.27
N GLU A 198 2.14 -9.57 7.87
CA GLU A 198 3.44 -9.62 8.57
C GLU A 198 4.03 -8.23 8.81
N PHE A 199 3.94 -7.34 7.84
CA PHE A 199 4.46 -5.95 7.96
C PHE A 199 3.77 -5.15 9.06
N GLY A 200 2.60 -5.59 9.52
CA GLY A 200 1.89 -5.00 10.66
C GLY A 200 2.67 -5.00 11.96
N VAL A 201 3.67 -5.90 12.10
CA VAL A 201 4.56 -5.97 13.28
C VAL A 201 5.30 -4.65 13.52
N ALA A 202 5.62 -3.89 12.47
CA ALA A 202 6.37 -2.65 12.57
C ALA A 202 5.72 -1.61 13.51
N SER A 203 4.41 -1.49 13.47
CA SER A 203 3.68 -0.52 14.28
C SER A 203 3.75 -0.85 15.78
N GLY A 204 3.54 -2.11 16.14
CA GLY A 204 3.68 -2.59 17.52
C GLY A 204 5.11 -2.50 18.03
N ALA A 205 6.10 -2.88 17.20
CA ALA A 205 7.51 -2.85 17.54
C ALA A 205 8.01 -1.43 17.87
N VAL A 206 7.64 -0.45 17.05
CA VAL A 206 8.02 0.95 17.31
C VAL A 206 7.37 1.49 18.58
N VAL A 207 6.09 1.20 18.81
CA VAL A 207 5.39 1.59 20.05
C VAL A 207 6.07 0.95 21.27
N ALA A 208 6.43 -0.34 21.19
CA ALA A 208 7.11 -1.07 22.25
C ALA A 208 8.47 -0.44 22.61
N VAL A 209 9.31 -0.19 21.59
CA VAL A 209 10.64 0.42 21.77
C VAL A 209 10.53 1.81 22.40
N TYR A 210 9.60 2.65 21.94
CA TYR A 210 9.41 3.99 22.51
C TYR A 210 8.87 3.96 23.93
N ALA A 211 7.94 3.04 24.24
CA ALA A 211 7.41 2.89 25.59
C ALA A 211 8.50 2.45 26.58
N VAL A 212 9.35 1.49 26.18
CA VAL A 212 10.50 1.06 27.00
C VAL A 212 11.50 2.20 27.18
N ALA A 213 11.86 2.91 26.11
CA ALA A 213 12.80 4.02 26.18
C ALA A 213 12.29 5.15 27.12
N GLN A 214 11.00 5.49 27.05
CA GLN A 214 10.40 6.49 27.91
C GLN A 214 10.34 6.04 29.38
N ALA A 215 9.96 4.78 29.63
CA ALA A 215 9.92 4.22 30.98
C ALA A 215 11.31 4.13 31.61
N TRP A 216 12.31 3.77 30.81
CA TRP A 216 13.72 3.71 31.22
C TRP A 216 14.24 5.12 31.58
N ALA A 217 14.05 6.10 30.70
CA ALA A 217 14.51 7.47 30.93
C ALA A 217 13.84 8.12 32.17
N GLY A 218 12.53 7.85 32.36
CA GLY A 218 11.77 8.36 33.50
C GLY A 218 11.92 7.54 34.78
N ARG A 219 12.63 6.41 34.76
CA ARG A 219 12.78 5.44 35.88
C ARG A 219 11.43 5.06 36.53
N GLN A 220 10.34 5.14 35.77
CA GLN A 220 8.98 4.91 36.28
C GLN A 220 8.27 3.84 35.46
N ARG A 221 7.58 2.91 36.15
CA ARG A 221 6.78 1.85 35.54
C ARG A 221 7.53 0.94 34.55
N LEU A 222 8.88 0.84 34.63
CA LEU A 222 9.65 0.02 33.68
C LEU A 222 9.20 -1.44 33.69
N ARG A 223 9.04 -2.05 34.89
CA ARG A 223 8.62 -3.46 35.00
C ARG A 223 7.28 -3.76 34.31
N PRO A 224 6.17 -3.03 34.57
CA PRO A 224 4.91 -3.28 33.89
C PRO A 224 4.96 -2.98 32.39
N VAL A 225 5.76 -2.00 31.92
CA VAL A 225 5.99 -1.76 30.50
C VAL A 225 6.70 -2.94 29.86
N LEU A 226 7.78 -3.46 30.49
CA LEU A 226 8.48 -4.65 30.00
C LEU A 226 7.59 -5.90 29.98
N ALA A 227 6.70 -6.07 30.97
CA ALA A 227 5.74 -7.17 30.98
C ALA A 227 4.76 -7.10 29.80
N LEU A 228 4.21 -5.91 29.49
CA LEU A 228 3.32 -5.71 28.34
C LEU A 228 4.04 -5.95 27.00
N VAL A 229 5.26 -5.42 26.87
CA VAL A 229 6.08 -5.61 25.67
C VAL A 229 6.49 -7.08 25.53
N GLY A 230 6.85 -7.76 26.63
CA GLY A 230 7.14 -9.18 26.64
C GLY A 230 5.94 -10.02 26.21
N ALA A 231 4.75 -9.73 26.75
CA ALA A 231 3.51 -10.40 26.35
C ALA A 231 3.19 -10.20 24.85
N TRP A 232 3.37 -8.96 24.34
CA TRP A 232 3.24 -8.66 22.92
C TRP A 232 4.24 -9.46 22.07
N SER A 233 5.51 -9.49 22.47
CA SER A 233 6.56 -10.23 21.75
C SER A 233 6.25 -11.73 21.71
N VAL A 234 5.82 -12.31 22.85
CA VAL A 234 5.39 -13.71 22.91
C VAL A 234 4.20 -13.97 21.99
N GLY A 235 3.20 -13.08 21.98
CA GLY A 235 2.04 -13.19 21.09
C GLY A 235 2.41 -13.15 19.61
N VAL A 236 3.29 -12.23 19.20
CA VAL A 236 3.80 -12.15 17.82
C VAL A 236 4.57 -13.41 17.45
N MET A 237 5.47 -13.88 18.32
CA MET A 237 6.26 -15.09 18.07
C MET A 237 5.38 -16.33 18.02
N ALA A 238 4.40 -16.46 18.92
CA ALA A 238 3.46 -17.58 18.92
C ALA A 238 2.66 -17.64 17.61
N LEU A 239 2.13 -16.50 17.13
CA LEU A 239 1.44 -16.41 15.86
C LEU A 239 2.36 -16.75 14.68
N TYR A 240 3.60 -16.25 14.69
CA TYR A 240 4.58 -16.55 13.64
C TYR A 240 4.90 -18.06 13.58
N PHE A 241 5.23 -18.68 14.73
CA PHE A 241 5.52 -20.12 14.77
C PHE A 241 4.29 -20.96 14.44
N TRP A 242 3.10 -20.58 14.94
CA TRP A 242 1.87 -21.26 14.55
C TRP A 242 1.68 -21.23 13.03
N ARG A 243 1.79 -20.04 12.41
CA ARG A 243 1.61 -19.86 10.96
C ARG A 243 2.64 -20.66 10.16
N SER A 244 3.91 -20.67 10.56
CA SER A 244 4.99 -21.39 9.86
C SER A 244 4.88 -22.92 9.94
N ASN A 245 4.07 -23.44 10.87
CA ASN A 245 3.81 -24.87 10.99
C ASN A 245 2.48 -25.31 10.35
N LEU A 246 1.73 -24.40 9.74
CA LEU A 246 0.53 -24.80 9.01
C LEU A 246 0.93 -25.52 7.69
N PRO A 247 0.13 -26.52 7.27
CA PRO A 247 0.30 -27.12 5.96
C PRO A 247 0.06 -26.09 4.86
N ASN A 248 0.66 -26.30 3.69
CA ASN A 248 0.53 -25.45 2.51
C ASN A 248 0.99 -24.00 2.71
N THR A 249 1.93 -23.77 3.64
CA THR A 249 2.56 -22.45 3.77
C THR A 249 3.45 -22.17 2.58
N TRP A 250 3.40 -20.92 2.09
CA TRP A 250 4.36 -20.46 1.06
C TRP A 250 5.78 -20.56 1.62
N PRO A 251 6.69 -21.31 0.95
CA PRO A 251 8.06 -21.43 1.42
C PRO A 251 8.80 -20.10 1.27
N MET A 252 9.54 -19.71 2.30
CA MET A 252 10.45 -18.58 2.19
C MET A 252 11.73 -19.05 1.46
N VAL A 253 11.88 -18.63 0.21
CA VAL A 253 13.10 -18.87 -0.57
C VAL A 253 14.03 -17.69 -0.34
N VAL A 254 15.25 -17.95 0.12
CA VAL A 254 16.30 -16.94 0.27
C VAL A 254 17.17 -16.96 -0.98
N ASP A 255 17.26 -15.82 -1.66
CA ASP A 255 18.11 -15.64 -2.84
C ASP A 255 18.94 -14.36 -2.73
N VAL A 256 20.21 -14.51 -2.43
CA VAL A 256 21.20 -13.43 -2.37
C VAL A 256 22.14 -13.45 -3.58
N SER A 257 21.72 -14.05 -4.68
CA SER A 257 22.48 -14.02 -5.93
C SER A 257 22.61 -12.60 -6.49
N PRO A 258 23.60 -12.32 -7.36
CA PRO A 258 23.71 -11.02 -8.04
C PRO A 258 22.44 -10.64 -8.82
N GLY A 259 21.73 -11.61 -9.39
CA GLY A 259 20.45 -11.41 -10.07
C GLY A 259 19.36 -10.98 -9.08
N GLY A 260 19.25 -11.65 -7.93
CA GLY A 260 18.33 -11.28 -6.84
C GLY A 260 18.58 -9.89 -6.30
N LEU A 261 19.85 -9.51 -6.09
CA LEU A 261 20.22 -8.15 -5.66
C LEU A 261 19.88 -7.08 -6.71
N GLY A 262 20.04 -7.39 -8.00
CA GLY A 262 19.63 -6.51 -9.10
C GLY A 262 18.11 -6.28 -9.12
N SER A 263 17.33 -7.35 -8.96
CA SER A 263 15.86 -7.28 -8.85
C SER A 263 15.44 -6.46 -7.62
N ALA A 264 16.07 -6.68 -6.48
CA ALA A 264 15.83 -5.90 -5.25
C ALA A 264 16.10 -4.41 -5.45
N ALA A 265 17.23 -4.04 -6.06
CA ALA A 265 17.57 -2.65 -6.35
C ALA A 265 16.53 -1.99 -7.28
N ASN A 266 16.07 -2.71 -8.31
CA ASN A 266 15.02 -2.25 -9.21
C ASN A 266 13.68 -2.04 -8.46
N SER A 267 13.27 -3.00 -7.62
CA SER A 267 12.04 -2.90 -6.82
C SER A 267 12.07 -1.72 -5.86
N ILE A 268 13.21 -1.47 -5.20
CA ILE A 268 13.41 -0.30 -4.31
C ILE A 268 13.30 1.01 -5.10
N TRP A 269 13.96 1.08 -6.27
CA TRP A 269 13.92 2.25 -7.14
C TRP A 269 12.50 2.55 -7.63
N ARG A 270 11.80 1.56 -8.17
CA ARG A 270 10.41 1.69 -8.64
C ARG A 270 9.46 2.07 -7.49
N SER A 271 9.67 1.53 -6.28
CA SER A 271 8.93 1.92 -5.08
C SER A 271 9.13 3.38 -4.73
N ALA A 272 10.38 3.88 -4.80
CA ALA A 272 10.68 5.29 -4.55
C ALA A 272 9.99 6.21 -5.57
N LEU A 273 9.97 5.84 -6.85
CA LEU A 273 9.25 6.58 -7.90
C LEU A 273 7.75 6.58 -7.65
N THR A 274 7.17 5.44 -7.25
CA THR A 274 5.74 5.33 -6.94
C THR A 274 5.35 6.19 -5.73
N ILE A 275 6.12 6.14 -4.64
CA ILE A 275 5.89 7.04 -3.48
C ILE A 275 6.07 8.50 -3.91
N GLY A 276 7.07 8.82 -4.72
CA GLY A 276 7.30 10.15 -5.25
C GLY A 276 6.11 10.67 -6.07
N LEU A 277 5.57 9.85 -6.97
CA LEU A 277 4.37 10.18 -7.76
C LEU A 277 3.18 10.47 -6.84
N LEU A 278 2.88 9.57 -5.92
CA LEU A 278 1.72 9.69 -5.04
C LEU A 278 1.87 10.87 -4.06
N ALA A 279 3.10 11.22 -3.65
CA ALA A 279 3.39 12.40 -2.82
C ALA A 279 3.63 13.69 -3.64
N SER A 280 3.47 13.66 -4.97
CA SER A 280 3.74 14.80 -5.85
C SER A 280 2.99 16.09 -5.49
N PRO A 281 1.73 16.06 -4.99
CA PRO A 281 1.05 17.27 -4.57
C PRO A 281 1.80 18.03 -3.47
N VAL A 282 2.47 17.31 -2.57
CA VAL A 282 3.31 17.90 -1.53
C VAL A 282 4.66 18.33 -2.08
N ALA A 283 5.27 17.53 -2.96
CA ALA A 283 6.56 17.84 -3.57
C ALA A 283 6.53 19.13 -4.41
N PHE A 284 5.44 19.43 -5.10
CA PHE A 284 5.26 20.67 -5.87
C PHE A 284 5.24 21.95 -5.02
N ALA A 285 5.02 21.84 -3.72
CA ALA A 285 5.15 22.99 -2.81
C ALA A 285 6.59 23.37 -2.52
N VAL A 286 7.54 22.47 -2.77
CA VAL A 286 8.96 22.72 -2.55
C VAL A 286 9.53 23.54 -3.69
N SER A 287 10.22 24.64 -3.36
CA SER A 287 10.95 25.41 -4.35
C SER A 287 12.27 24.72 -4.71
N PRO A 288 12.45 24.23 -5.94
CA PRO A 288 13.67 23.53 -6.34
C PRO A 288 14.94 24.41 -6.20
N VAL A 289 14.82 25.70 -6.50
CA VAL A 289 15.92 26.65 -6.35
C VAL A 289 16.34 26.81 -4.89
N ARG A 290 15.37 26.94 -3.97
CA ARG A 290 15.67 27.03 -2.53
C ARG A 290 16.22 25.71 -2.00
N LEU A 291 15.69 24.58 -2.45
CA LEU A 291 16.19 23.26 -2.07
C LEU A 291 17.64 23.07 -2.51
N LEU A 292 17.97 23.33 -3.77
CA LEU A 292 19.34 23.21 -4.29
C LEU A 292 20.31 24.15 -3.55
N ARG A 293 19.90 25.40 -3.28
CA ARG A 293 20.68 26.35 -2.49
C ARG A 293 20.91 25.85 -1.07
N ALA A 294 19.87 25.33 -0.40
CA ALA A 294 19.98 24.76 0.93
C ALA A 294 20.90 23.53 0.95
N MET A 295 20.82 22.66 -0.06
CA MET A 295 21.71 21.50 -0.22
C MET A 295 23.16 21.94 -0.40
N GLY A 296 23.43 22.93 -1.27
CA GLY A 296 24.78 23.46 -1.50
C GLY A 296 25.40 24.08 -0.25
N GLN A 297 24.59 24.76 0.58
CA GLN A 297 25.08 25.45 1.79
C GLN A 297 25.19 24.54 3.02
N ARG A 298 24.32 23.54 3.16
CA ARG A 298 24.17 22.79 4.41
C ARG A 298 24.67 21.34 4.36
N LEU A 299 24.77 20.74 3.15
CA LEU A 299 25.33 19.39 3.03
C LEU A 299 26.86 19.43 3.04
N THR A 300 27.47 18.45 3.69
CA THR A 300 28.91 18.24 3.55
C THR A 300 29.26 17.85 2.12
N ARG A 301 30.48 18.14 1.68
CA ARG A 301 30.97 17.75 0.35
C ARG A 301 30.84 16.26 0.11
N ARG A 302 31.06 15.43 1.16
CA ARG A 302 30.86 13.96 1.08
C ARG A 302 29.40 13.62 0.79
N ALA A 303 28.44 14.22 1.49
CA ALA A 303 27.02 13.98 1.25
C ALA A 303 26.60 14.42 -0.16
N GLN A 304 27.10 15.55 -0.66
CA GLN A 304 26.86 16.01 -2.04
C GLN A 304 27.38 15.00 -3.08
N VAL A 305 28.61 14.49 -2.88
CA VAL A 305 29.20 13.46 -3.77
C VAL A 305 28.38 12.17 -3.72
N VAL A 306 27.98 11.69 -2.54
CA VAL A 306 27.13 10.49 -2.41
C VAL A 306 25.82 10.67 -3.14
N LEU A 307 25.14 11.80 -2.99
CA LEU A 307 23.89 12.08 -3.70
C LEU A 307 24.07 12.15 -5.21
N LEU A 308 25.16 12.75 -5.68
CA LEU A 308 25.50 12.80 -7.10
C LEU A 308 25.74 11.39 -7.65
N LEU A 309 26.50 10.56 -6.94
CA LEU A 309 26.75 9.18 -7.35
C LEU A 309 25.46 8.36 -7.38
N LEU A 310 24.58 8.50 -6.36
CA LEU A 310 23.28 7.87 -6.36
C LEU A 310 22.40 8.31 -7.55
N ALA A 311 22.40 9.60 -7.86
CA ALA A 311 21.67 10.12 -9.02
C ALA A 311 22.23 9.59 -10.34
N ILE A 312 23.56 9.55 -10.51
CA ILE A 312 24.21 8.97 -11.70
C ILE A 312 23.88 7.48 -11.81
N THR A 313 23.99 6.73 -10.72
CA THR A 313 23.66 5.30 -10.72
C THR A 313 22.18 5.09 -11.11
N ALA A 314 21.25 5.84 -10.51
CA ALA A 314 19.84 5.77 -10.84
C ALA A 314 19.59 6.08 -12.32
N LEU A 315 20.21 7.12 -12.87
CA LEU A 315 20.09 7.46 -14.29
C LEU A 315 20.72 6.40 -15.20
N ALA A 316 21.85 5.82 -14.80
CA ALA A 316 22.53 4.77 -15.56
C ALA A 316 21.74 3.46 -15.60
N THR A 317 20.85 3.20 -14.62
CA THR A 317 20.01 1.99 -14.61
C THR A 317 18.77 2.10 -15.50
N ILE A 318 18.35 3.31 -15.88
CA ILE A 318 17.17 3.54 -16.74
C ILE A 318 17.22 2.75 -18.06
N PRO A 319 18.34 2.72 -18.82
CA PRO A 319 18.41 1.97 -20.06
C PRO A 319 18.22 0.45 -19.88
N PHE A 320 18.56 -0.09 -18.72
CA PHE A 320 18.52 -1.53 -18.44
C PHE A 320 17.19 -2.00 -17.84
N HIS A 321 16.56 -1.16 -17.03
CA HIS A 321 15.34 -1.51 -16.29
C HIS A 321 14.11 -0.68 -16.68
N GLY A 322 14.30 0.32 -17.53
CA GLY A 322 13.27 1.28 -17.89
C GLY A 322 12.90 2.24 -16.76
N LEU A 323 12.13 3.26 -17.10
CA LEU A 323 11.41 4.08 -16.13
C LEU A 323 10.03 3.44 -15.95
N GLY A 324 9.80 2.82 -14.80
CA GLY A 324 8.53 2.23 -14.43
C GLY A 324 8.18 2.50 -12.99
N LEU A 325 6.91 2.51 -12.68
CA LEU A 325 6.41 2.46 -11.32
C LEU A 325 6.45 1.01 -10.84
N ILE A 326 6.34 0.80 -9.54
CA ILE A 326 6.19 -0.56 -9.05
C ILE A 326 4.81 -1.08 -9.47
N GLY A 327 4.80 -2.27 -10.10
CA GLY A 327 3.57 -2.88 -10.61
C GLY A 327 2.70 -3.39 -9.48
N ASN A 328 1.54 -3.48 -9.71
CA ASN A 328 0.35 -4.25 -9.80
C ASN A 328 -0.84 -3.33 -10.18
N HIS A 329 -0.97 -2.14 -9.53
CA HIS A 329 -2.08 -1.20 -9.74
C HIS A 329 -1.62 0.20 -10.14
N ALA A 330 -0.34 0.52 -9.99
CA ALA A 330 0.22 1.84 -10.31
C ALA A 330 1.00 1.88 -11.63
N ASP A 331 1.03 0.80 -12.39
CA ASP A 331 1.68 0.72 -13.69
C ASP A 331 0.75 1.22 -14.82
N ARG A 332 1.29 1.31 -16.04
CA ARG A 332 0.58 1.83 -17.22
C ARG A 332 -0.65 0.99 -17.60
N GLU A 333 -0.55 -0.33 -17.45
CA GLU A 333 -1.60 -1.28 -17.77
C GLU A 333 -2.49 -1.61 -16.57
N LEU A 334 -2.12 -1.16 -15.38
CA LEU A 334 -2.91 -1.20 -14.16
C LEU A 334 -3.58 -2.57 -13.89
N ALA A 335 -4.87 -2.69 -14.21
CA ALA A 335 -5.67 -3.87 -13.95
C ALA A 335 -5.35 -5.10 -14.81
N TYR A 336 -4.51 -4.96 -15.81
CA TYR A 336 -4.30 -5.99 -16.84
C TYR A 336 -3.05 -6.84 -16.64
N TRP A 337 -2.47 -6.81 -15.46
CA TRP A 337 -1.20 -7.45 -15.12
C TRP A 337 -1.19 -8.96 -15.40
N GLY A 338 -0.94 -9.35 -16.66
CA GLY A 338 -0.69 -10.71 -17.08
C GLY A 338 -1.79 -11.75 -16.79
N THR A 339 -3.01 -11.32 -16.43
CA THR A 339 -4.08 -12.21 -15.99
C THR A 339 -4.95 -12.76 -17.10
N LEU A 340 -4.79 -12.29 -18.31
CA LEU A 340 -5.42 -12.86 -19.51
C LEU A 340 -4.46 -12.76 -20.71
N PRO A 341 -4.48 -13.74 -21.63
CA PRO A 341 -3.73 -13.65 -22.87
C PRO A 341 -4.30 -12.58 -23.80
N GLY A 342 -3.48 -12.11 -24.72
CA GLY A 342 -3.81 -11.08 -25.70
C GLY A 342 -3.26 -9.70 -25.33
N ASP A 343 -3.66 -8.68 -26.07
CA ASP A 343 -3.15 -7.30 -25.95
C ASP A 343 -4.09 -6.44 -25.08
N PRO A 344 -3.73 -6.15 -23.84
CA PRO A 344 -4.56 -5.31 -22.98
C PRO A 344 -4.59 -3.86 -23.49
N PRO A 345 -5.72 -3.16 -23.38
CA PRO A 345 -5.81 -1.74 -23.71
C PRO A 345 -4.98 -0.92 -22.72
N SER A 346 -4.25 0.06 -23.23
CA SER A 346 -3.47 0.97 -22.39
C SER A 346 -4.35 2.09 -21.85
N LEU A 347 -4.35 2.31 -20.53
CA LEU A 347 -5.09 3.41 -19.90
C LEU A 347 -4.56 4.79 -20.34
N LEU A 348 -3.25 4.93 -20.47
CA LEU A 348 -2.61 6.21 -20.76
C LEU A 348 -1.84 6.17 -22.09
N PRO A 349 -2.04 7.17 -22.98
CA PRO A 349 -1.17 7.36 -24.13
C PRO A 349 0.28 7.56 -23.70
N THR A 350 1.23 7.07 -24.50
CA THR A 350 2.66 7.14 -24.20
C THR A 350 3.16 8.51 -23.76
N PRO A 351 2.79 9.65 -24.40
CA PRO A 351 3.26 10.98 -23.95
C PRO A 351 2.78 11.33 -22.54
N VAL A 352 1.54 10.95 -22.19
CA VAL A 352 0.99 11.19 -20.84
C VAL A 352 1.72 10.33 -19.82
N TRP A 353 2.00 9.06 -20.15
CA TRP A 353 2.79 8.17 -19.30
C TRP A 353 4.19 8.71 -19.03
N VAL A 354 4.88 9.24 -20.06
CA VAL A 354 6.18 9.90 -19.89
C VAL A 354 6.08 11.07 -18.93
N LEU A 355 5.03 11.91 -19.03
CA LEU A 355 4.82 13.01 -18.09
C LEU A 355 4.62 12.52 -16.66
N VAL A 356 3.84 11.45 -16.45
CA VAL A 356 3.67 10.81 -15.13
C VAL A 356 5.01 10.37 -14.55
N LEU A 357 5.86 9.74 -15.35
CA LEU A 357 7.20 9.32 -14.92
C LEU A 357 8.11 10.50 -14.59
N LEU A 358 8.06 11.58 -15.36
CA LEU A 358 8.84 12.81 -15.07
C LEU A 358 8.38 13.46 -13.76
N VAL A 359 7.08 13.46 -13.47
CA VAL A 359 6.53 13.93 -12.19
C VAL A 359 6.99 13.03 -11.04
N ALA A 360 7.00 11.71 -11.23
CA ALA A 360 7.51 10.76 -10.26
C ALA A 360 8.98 11.01 -9.95
N LEU A 361 9.81 11.15 -10.99
CA LEU A 361 11.24 11.41 -10.88
C LEU A 361 11.53 12.74 -10.15
N TYR A 362 10.87 13.82 -10.56
CA TYR A 362 10.98 15.13 -9.90
C TYR A 362 10.64 15.04 -8.40
N SER A 363 9.52 14.44 -8.08
CA SER A 363 9.02 14.34 -6.69
C SER A 363 9.92 13.46 -5.83
N THR A 364 10.48 12.39 -6.40
CA THR A 364 11.47 11.53 -5.74
C THR A 364 12.76 12.30 -5.47
N ALA A 365 13.27 13.07 -6.44
CA ALA A 365 14.47 13.89 -6.26
C ALA A 365 14.29 14.94 -5.16
N VAL A 366 13.13 15.60 -5.12
CA VAL A 366 12.76 16.53 -4.03
C VAL A 366 12.76 15.83 -2.67
N SER A 367 12.16 14.64 -2.61
CA SER A 367 12.09 13.83 -1.38
C SER A 367 13.47 13.44 -0.86
N VAL A 368 14.32 12.94 -1.74
CA VAL A 368 15.72 12.57 -1.42
C VAL A 368 16.51 13.78 -0.93
N GLY A 369 16.37 14.94 -1.59
CA GLY A 369 17.03 16.17 -1.16
C GLY A 369 16.63 16.64 0.23
N LEU A 370 15.33 16.58 0.56
CA LEU A 370 14.82 16.92 1.90
C LEU A 370 15.28 15.93 2.97
N VAL A 371 15.26 14.63 2.65
CA VAL A 371 15.77 13.59 3.58
C VAL A 371 17.25 13.81 3.86
N ALA A 372 18.06 14.08 2.82
CA ALA A 372 19.49 14.33 2.98
C ALA A 372 19.78 15.54 3.88
N LEU A 373 19.04 16.64 3.71
CA LEU A 373 19.16 17.83 4.58
C LEU A 373 18.81 17.48 6.04
N ARG A 374 17.78 16.68 6.27
CA ARG A 374 17.39 16.27 7.62
C ARG A 374 18.39 15.32 8.27
N VAL A 375 18.89 14.34 7.54
CA VAL A 375 19.93 13.43 8.03
C VAL A 375 21.18 14.23 8.42
N GLU A 376 21.63 15.14 7.57
CA GLU A 376 22.79 16.02 7.87
C GLU A 376 22.56 16.87 9.12
N ALA A 377 21.35 17.46 9.26
CA ALA A 377 21.00 18.26 10.45
C ALA A 377 21.01 17.42 11.73
N VAL A 378 20.54 16.17 11.68
CA VAL A 378 20.56 15.23 12.82
C VAL A 378 22.00 14.83 13.16
N LEU A 379 22.83 14.51 12.16
CA LEU A 379 24.22 14.13 12.38
C LEU A 379 25.04 15.27 13.02
N ARG A 380 24.79 16.51 12.61
CA ARG A 380 25.44 17.68 13.23
C ARG A 380 25.00 17.92 14.68
N ARG A 381 23.73 17.63 15.00
CA ARG A 381 23.17 17.80 16.34
C ARG A 381 23.46 16.65 17.32
N ARG A 382 24.23 15.64 16.95
CA ARG A 382 24.50 14.44 17.77
C ARG A 382 24.92 14.73 19.24
N ARG A 383 25.42 15.93 19.55
CA ARG A 383 25.76 16.33 20.94
C ARG A 383 24.56 16.72 21.81
N SER A 384 23.38 16.98 21.23
CA SER A 384 22.18 17.47 21.96
C SER A 384 21.02 16.46 22.03
N TRP A 385 21.23 15.21 21.61
CA TRP A 385 20.13 14.21 21.51
C TRP A 385 19.47 13.88 22.87
N ARG A 386 20.20 14.06 23.98
CA ARG A 386 19.66 13.80 25.33
C ARG A 386 18.63 14.83 25.80
N SER A 387 18.59 16.02 25.21
CA SER A 387 17.63 17.08 25.56
C SER A 387 16.42 17.18 24.58
N GLY A 388 16.41 16.42 23.47
CA GLY A 388 15.47 16.59 22.35
C GLY A 388 14.14 15.87 22.45
N LEU A 389 13.84 15.13 23.52
CA LEU A 389 12.53 14.48 23.74
C LEU A 389 11.51 15.44 24.40
N ALA A 390 11.68 16.73 24.23
CA ALA A 390 11.08 17.74 25.11
C ALA A 390 9.58 17.98 24.88
N SER A 391 9.05 17.95 23.64
CA SER A 391 7.62 18.21 23.41
C SER A 391 6.81 16.96 23.07
N THR A 392 5.55 16.91 23.49
CA THR A 392 4.65 15.78 23.20
C THR A 392 4.36 15.64 21.69
N ALA A 393 4.33 16.76 20.97
CA ALA A 393 4.12 16.77 19.52
C ALA A 393 5.35 16.21 18.76
N ASP A 394 6.55 16.56 19.22
CA ASP A 394 7.78 16.03 18.64
C ASP A 394 7.93 14.53 18.87
N ARG A 395 7.49 14.03 20.03
CA ARG A 395 7.47 12.58 20.32
C ARG A 395 6.59 11.81 19.35
N GLY A 396 5.40 12.32 19.04
CA GLY A 396 4.51 11.71 18.04
C GLY A 396 5.13 11.66 16.65
N ALA A 397 5.74 12.76 16.21
CA ALA A 397 6.42 12.80 14.93
C ALA A 397 7.65 11.88 14.87
N HIS A 398 8.45 11.81 15.95
CA HIS A 398 9.60 10.90 16.02
C HIS A 398 9.16 9.44 15.97
N LEU A 399 8.07 9.08 16.64
CA LEU A 399 7.49 7.73 16.57
C LEU A 399 7.08 7.39 15.13
N VAL A 400 6.42 8.33 14.42
CA VAL A 400 6.04 8.14 13.01
C VAL A 400 7.28 8.01 12.12
N VAL A 401 8.32 8.83 12.31
CA VAL A 401 9.59 8.69 11.55
C VAL A 401 10.21 7.32 11.78
N SER A 402 10.31 6.87 13.04
CA SER A 402 10.87 5.55 13.35
C SER A 402 10.05 4.42 12.76
N PHE A 403 8.72 4.58 12.74
CA PHE A 403 7.83 3.62 12.11
C PHE A 403 8.06 3.56 10.58
N VAL A 404 8.11 4.71 9.89
CA VAL A 404 8.39 4.77 8.44
C VAL A 404 9.74 4.14 8.11
N VAL A 405 10.77 4.42 8.90
CA VAL A 405 12.11 3.84 8.72
C VAL A 405 12.10 2.33 8.94
N LEU A 406 11.48 1.85 10.02
CA LEU A 406 11.41 0.41 10.29
C LEU A 406 10.59 -0.32 9.23
N TYR A 407 9.44 0.23 8.86
CA TYR A 407 8.58 -0.36 7.84
C TYR A 407 9.28 -0.45 6.47
N ALA A 408 9.93 0.64 6.05
CA ALA A 408 10.74 0.65 4.82
C ALA A 408 11.92 -0.34 4.89
N ALA A 409 12.59 -0.43 6.05
CA ALA A 409 13.66 -1.41 6.25
C ALA A 409 13.16 -2.86 6.15
N LEU A 410 11.97 -3.16 6.68
CA LEU A 410 11.35 -4.49 6.52
C LEU A 410 11.02 -4.80 5.06
N LEU A 411 10.48 -3.84 4.30
CA LEU A 411 10.23 -4.02 2.87
C LEU A 411 11.53 -4.27 2.11
N VAL A 412 12.57 -3.47 2.37
CA VAL A 412 13.90 -3.66 1.76
C VAL A 412 14.49 -5.02 2.14
N ALA A 413 14.41 -5.41 3.41
CA ALA A 413 14.90 -6.71 3.86
C ALA A 413 14.17 -7.86 3.15
N THR A 414 12.85 -7.75 2.96
CA THR A 414 12.06 -8.75 2.24
C THR A 414 12.58 -8.94 0.82
N VAL A 415 12.73 -7.86 0.04
CA VAL A 415 13.20 -7.97 -1.37
C VAL A 415 14.65 -8.41 -1.50
N VAL A 416 15.50 -8.07 -0.51
CA VAL A 416 16.92 -8.48 -0.52
C VAL A 416 17.09 -9.94 -0.13
N ILE A 417 16.23 -10.43 0.77
CA ILE A 417 16.35 -11.80 1.30
C ILE A 417 15.54 -12.79 0.45
N THR A 418 14.42 -12.37 -0.11
CA THR A 418 13.55 -13.24 -0.90
C THR A 418 13.46 -12.74 -2.35
N PRO A 419 13.40 -13.63 -3.36
CA PRO A 419 13.26 -13.24 -4.77
C PRO A 419 11.86 -12.70 -5.10
N THR A 420 11.10 -12.25 -4.10
CA THR A 420 9.75 -11.74 -4.28
C THR A 420 9.77 -10.29 -4.73
N GLU A 421 8.97 -9.97 -5.73
CA GLU A 421 8.73 -8.58 -6.12
C GLU A 421 7.93 -7.85 -5.05
N LEU A 422 8.25 -6.57 -4.84
CA LEU A 422 7.36 -5.68 -4.09
C LEU A 422 6.16 -5.32 -4.96
N PHE A 423 5.02 -5.22 -4.33
CA PHE A 423 3.81 -4.68 -4.95
C PHE A 423 3.51 -3.28 -4.40
N ASP A 424 2.90 -2.46 -5.23
CA ASP A 424 2.51 -1.08 -4.89
C ASP A 424 1.59 -1.00 -3.66
N ARG A 425 0.75 -2.02 -3.44
CA ARG A 425 -0.13 -2.16 -2.27
C ARG A 425 0.63 -2.22 -0.93
N TYR A 426 1.92 -2.60 -0.93
CA TYR A 426 2.75 -2.58 0.28
C TYR A 426 3.19 -1.17 0.67
N LEU A 427 3.05 -0.20 -0.24
CA LEU A 427 3.43 1.19 -0.02
C LEU A 427 2.33 2.05 0.63
N LEU A 428 1.12 1.51 0.83
CA LEU A 428 -0.04 2.26 1.37
C LEU A 428 0.29 3.04 2.64
N VAL A 429 1.05 2.41 3.53
CA VAL A 429 1.48 3.01 4.81
C VAL A 429 2.46 4.15 4.58
N LEU A 430 3.38 3.99 3.64
CA LEU A 430 4.47 4.94 3.39
C LEU A 430 3.98 6.21 2.71
N VAL A 431 2.99 6.13 1.81
CA VAL A 431 2.55 7.28 1.00
C VAL A 431 2.10 8.47 1.86
N PRO A 432 1.07 8.37 2.72
CA PRO A 432 0.57 9.53 3.46
C PRO A 432 1.55 10.01 4.52
N LEU A 433 2.29 9.09 5.15
CA LEU A 433 3.27 9.43 6.17
C LEU A 433 4.51 10.10 5.56
N SER A 434 5.01 9.63 4.41
CA SER A 434 6.09 10.29 3.68
C SER A 434 5.66 11.68 3.21
N ALA A 435 4.46 11.84 2.66
CA ALA A 435 3.92 13.14 2.26
C ALA A 435 3.87 14.12 3.47
N ALA A 436 3.40 13.67 4.63
CA ALA A 436 3.35 14.46 5.84
C ALA A 436 4.75 14.83 6.36
N LEU A 437 5.69 13.89 6.34
CA LEU A 437 7.08 14.13 6.75
C LEU A 437 7.79 15.09 5.78
N LEU A 438 7.53 14.99 4.47
CA LEU A 438 8.03 15.94 3.47
C LEU A 438 7.50 17.36 3.72
N ALA A 439 6.19 17.50 3.98
CA ALA A 439 5.59 18.79 4.32
C ALA A 439 6.26 19.41 5.57
N ARG A 440 6.43 18.61 6.62
CA ARG A 440 7.12 19.04 7.84
C ARG A 440 8.58 19.41 7.58
N ALA A 441 9.31 18.58 6.84
CA ALA A 441 10.71 18.83 6.51
C ALA A 441 10.89 20.08 5.67
N GLY A 442 10.12 20.24 4.61
CA GLY A 442 10.21 21.40 3.70
C GLY A 442 9.90 22.73 4.38
N ARG A 443 8.97 22.73 5.34
CA ARG A 443 8.66 23.91 6.17
C ARG A 443 9.81 24.26 7.12
N ALA A 444 10.31 23.28 7.83
CA ALA A 444 11.40 23.48 8.78
C ALA A 444 12.74 23.87 8.10
N GLU A 445 12.96 23.47 6.85
CA GLU A 445 14.10 23.91 6.03
C GLU A 445 13.84 25.22 5.28
N GLN A 446 12.62 25.80 5.44
CA GLN A 446 12.19 27.05 4.78
C GLN A 446 12.23 27.01 3.25
N VAL A 447 12.19 25.80 2.67
CA VAL A 447 12.15 25.59 1.21
C VAL A 447 10.73 25.45 0.67
N MET A 448 9.73 25.44 1.56
CA MET A 448 8.32 25.28 1.27
C MET A 448 7.49 26.44 1.84
N ARG A 449 6.31 26.66 1.29
CA ARG A 449 5.34 27.64 1.82
C ARG A 449 4.73 27.17 3.14
N SER A 450 4.24 28.10 3.94
CA SER A 450 3.57 27.79 5.21
C SER A 450 2.27 27.01 5.02
N LEU A 451 1.51 27.31 3.96
CA LEU A 451 0.24 26.65 3.61
C LEU A 451 0.27 26.17 2.15
N PRO A 452 -0.44 25.06 1.84
CA PRO A 452 -0.62 24.63 0.45
C PRO A 452 -1.44 25.65 -0.33
N GLY A 453 -1.01 25.92 -1.56
CA GLY A 453 -1.63 26.86 -2.47
C GLY A 453 -2.40 26.18 -3.61
N ARG A 454 -2.76 26.94 -4.64
CA ARG A 454 -3.52 26.43 -5.79
C ARG A 454 -2.81 25.33 -6.57
N ARG A 455 -1.46 25.38 -6.65
CA ARG A 455 -0.66 24.40 -7.41
C ARG A 455 -0.72 23.01 -6.79
N GLU A 456 -0.63 22.91 -5.48
CA GLU A 456 -0.67 21.68 -4.73
C GLU A 456 -2.05 21.00 -4.82
N TRP A 457 -3.12 21.80 -4.74
CA TRP A 457 -4.49 21.32 -4.94
C TRP A 457 -4.76 20.92 -6.40
N ALA A 458 -4.21 21.65 -7.38
CA ALA A 458 -4.31 21.27 -8.79
C ALA A 458 -3.55 19.95 -9.08
N ALA A 459 -2.37 19.77 -8.49
CA ALA A 459 -1.64 18.51 -8.57
C ALA A 459 -2.39 17.35 -7.91
N LEU A 460 -3.03 17.60 -6.76
CA LEU A 460 -3.90 16.60 -6.13
C LEU A 460 -5.10 16.24 -7.02
N LEU A 461 -5.73 17.24 -7.64
CA LEU A 461 -6.85 17.00 -8.56
C LEU A 461 -6.40 16.17 -9.78
N ALA A 462 -5.24 16.48 -10.35
CA ALA A 462 -4.67 15.70 -11.45
C ALA A 462 -4.39 14.25 -11.02
N LEU A 463 -3.78 14.06 -9.84
CA LEU A 463 -3.56 12.72 -9.27
C LEU A 463 -4.87 11.99 -9.01
N ALA A 464 -5.88 12.67 -8.47
CA ALA A 464 -7.20 12.08 -8.22
C ALA A 464 -7.91 11.69 -9.52
N THR A 465 -7.80 12.50 -10.57
CA THR A 465 -8.35 12.17 -11.90
C THR A 465 -7.68 10.92 -12.45
N LEU A 466 -6.35 10.84 -12.38
CA LEU A 466 -5.60 9.64 -12.78
C LEU A 466 -6.00 8.42 -11.93
N GLY A 467 -6.10 8.60 -10.61
CA GLY A 467 -6.50 7.53 -9.70
C GLY A 467 -7.90 7.01 -9.97
N VAL A 468 -8.87 7.91 -10.17
CA VAL A 468 -10.27 7.53 -10.51
C VAL A 468 -10.32 6.82 -11.86
N ALA A 469 -9.59 7.30 -12.87
CA ALA A 469 -9.53 6.65 -14.18
C ALA A 469 -8.97 5.22 -14.09
N ALA A 470 -7.94 5.02 -13.25
CA ALA A 470 -7.35 3.71 -13.04
C ALA A 470 -8.27 2.76 -12.25
N ILE A 471 -8.95 3.27 -11.21
CA ILE A 471 -9.93 2.49 -10.42
C ILE A 471 -11.10 2.06 -11.32
N ASP A 472 -11.56 2.96 -12.16
CA ASP A 472 -12.66 2.74 -13.11
C ASP A 472 -12.28 1.69 -14.17
N ALA A 473 -11.08 1.80 -14.78
CA ALA A 473 -10.59 0.83 -15.73
C ALA A 473 -10.37 -0.57 -15.09
N SER A 474 -9.82 -0.61 -13.87
CA SER A 474 -9.68 -1.84 -13.11
C SER A 474 -11.03 -2.50 -12.81
N ALA A 475 -12.03 -1.72 -12.40
CA ALA A 475 -13.36 -2.23 -12.13
C ALA A 475 -14.04 -2.75 -13.40
N ALA A 476 -13.91 -2.04 -14.52
CA ALA A 476 -14.44 -2.46 -15.83
C ALA A 476 -13.83 -3.80 -16.26
N PHE A 477 -12.52 -3.97 -16.08
CA PHE A 477 -11.84 -5.23 -16.41
C PHE A 477 -12.25 -6.40 -15.51
N ASP A 478 -12.29 -6.20 -14.20
CA ASP A 478 -12.69 -7.24 -13.25
C ASP A 478 -14.14 -7.67 -13.46
N GLY A 479 -15.05 -6.72 -13.67
CA GLY A 479 -16.44 -7.00 -14.00
C GLY A 479 -16.61 -7.70 -15.35
N ALA A 480 -15.81 -7.33 -16.36
CA ALA A 480 -15.85 -7.98 -17.67
C ALA A 480 -15.39 -9.46 -17.59
N LYS A 481 -14.30 -9.74 -16.85
CA LYS A 481 -13.82 -11.11 -16.64
C LYS A 481 -14.89 -11.98 -15.97
N TRP A 482 -15.46 -11.47 -14.89
CA TRP A 482 -16.48 -12.21 -14.14
C TRP A 482 -17.71 -12.48 -15.01
N ARG A 483 -18.21 -11.47 -15.72
CA ARG A 483 -19.34 -11.59 -16.64
C ARG A 483 -19.05 -12.55 -17.80
N LEU A 484 -17.80 -12.60 -18.30
CA LEU A 484 -17.41 -13.55 -19.35
C LEU A 484 -17.62 -15.00 -18.87
N GLY A 485 -17.15 -15.33 -17.66
CA GLY A 485 -17.37 -16.64 -17.05
C GLY A 485 -18.86 -16.98 -16.92
N GLU A 486 -19.68 -16.06 -16.37
CA GLU A 486 -21.13 -16.25 -16.20
C GLU A 486 -21.86 -16.46 -17.53
N VAL A 487 -21.48 -15.70 -18.58
CA VAL A 487 -22.08 -15.84 -19.91
C VAL A 487 -21.72 -17.18 -20.57
N VAL A 488 -20.47 -17.63 -20.42
CA VAL A 488 -20.05 -18.95 -20.93
C VAL A 488 -20.81 -20.05 -20.19
N GLU A 489 -20.84 -20.02 -18.86
CA GLU A 489 -21.59 -20.98 -18.04
C GLU A 489 -23.06 -21.05 -18.46
N ALA A 490 -23.73 -19.90 -18.56
CA ALA A 490 -25.14 -19.83 -18.94
C ALA A 490 -25.42 -20.34 -20.36
N ARG A 491 -24.48 -20.22 -21.31
CA ARG A 491 -24.64 -20.69 -22.70
C ARG A 491 -24.37 -22.16 -22.89
N THR A 492 -23.41 -22.70 -22.14
CA THR A 492 -22.90 -24.04 -22.35
C THR A 492 -23.36 -25.04 -21.31
N GLY A 493 -23.70 -24.56 -20.11
CA GLY A 493 -24.01 -25.40 -18.95
C GLY A 493 -22.78 -26.10 -18.36
N TRP A 494 -21.57 -25.72 -18.76
CA TRP A 494 -20.33 -26.29 -18.23
C TRP A 494 -20.10 -25.90 -16.78
N ASP A 495 -19.36 -26.77 -16.06
CA ASP A 495 -18.91 -26.47 -14.69
C ASP A 495 -18.07 -25.17 -14.68
N PRO A 496 -18.39 -24.18 -13.82
CA PRO A 496 -17.59 -22.95 -13.70
C PRO A 496 -16.08 -23.19 -13.50
N GLY A 497 -15.70 -24.29 -12.83
CA GLY A 497 -14.30 -24.68 -12.64
C GLY A 497 -13.61 -25.19 -13.92
N SER A 498 -14.36 -25.48 -14.99
CA SER A 498 -13.83 -25.81 -16.32
C SER A 498 -13.74 -24.60 -17.27
N ILE A 499 -14.17 -23.42 -16.83
CA ILE A 499 -14.15 -22.18 -17.58
C ILE A 499 -13.00 -21.32 -17.09
N ASP A 500 -12.01 -21.04 -17.94
CA ASP A 500 -10.93 -20.11 -17.64
C ASP A 500 -11.27 -18.70 -18.15
N ALA A 501 -12.03 -17.96 -17.40
CA ALA A 501 -12.28 -16.54 -17.64
C ALA A 501 -11.24 -15.62 -16.95
N GLY A 502 -10.06 -16.15 -16.67
CA GLY A 502 -8.96 -15.47 -16.02
C GLY A 502 -8.68 -16.00 -14.60
N TYR A 503 -7.55 -15.58 -14.08
CA TYR A 503 -6.98 -16.03 -12.82
C TYR A 503 -7.97 -16.03 -11.64
N GLU A 504 -8.74 -14.96 -11.48
CA GLU A 504 -9.65 -14.80 -10.34
C GLU A 504 -10.88 -15.68 -10.43
N TRP A 505 -11.48 -15.78 -11.62
CA TRP A 505 -12.62 -16.65 -11.87
C TRP A 505 -12.20 -18.12 -11.69
N TYR A 506 -11.12 -18.51 -12.39
CA TYR A 506 -10.64 -19.88 -12.36
C TYR A 506 -10.26 -20.34 -10.95
N GLY A 507 -9.47 -19.50 -10.21
CA GLY A 507 -9.06 -19.81 -8.85
C GLY A 507 -10.24 -19.90 -7.88
N TYR A 508 -11.25 -19.03 -8.01
CA TYR A 508 -12.42 -19.02 -7.13
C TYR A 508 -13.28 -20.28 -7.28
N HIS A 509 -13.44 -20.79 -8.49
CA HIS A 509 -14.29 -21.95 -8.80
C HIS A 509 -13.58 -23.30 -8.69
N GLN A 510 -12.28 -23.32 -8.36
CA GLN A 510 -11.60 -24.58 -8.05
C GLN A 510 -11.97 -25.08 -6.67
N THR A 511 -12.23 -26.38 -6.56
CA THR A 511 -12.53 -27.04 -5.26
C THR A 511 -11.30 -27.67 -4.63
N ALA A 512 -10.27 -28.00 -5.44
CA ALA A 512 -9.02 -28.55 -4.96
C ALA A 512 -8.09 -27.46 -4.39
N PRO A 513 -7.25 -27.77 -3.39
CA PRO A 513 -6.21 -26.83 -2.93
C PRO A 513 -5.18 -26.60 -4.03
N VAL A 514 -4.40 -25.52 -3.89
CA VAL A 514 -3.25 -25.26 -4.78
C VAL A 514 -2.18 -26.32 -4.55
N GLU A 515 -1.84 -27.08 -5.60
CA GLU A 515 -0.83 -28.15 -5.51
C GLU A 515 0.59 -27.64 -5.77
N ARG A 516 0.73 -26.63 -6.63
CA ARG A 516 2.02 -26.07 -7.01
C ARG A 516 2.16 -24.64 -6.51
N GLN A 517 3.26 -24.39 -5.84
CA GLN A 517 3.60 -23.07 -5.32
C GLN A 517 4.65 -22.42 -6.23
N GLY A 518 4.48 -21.15 -6.57
CA GLY A 518 5.45 -20.35 -7.30
C GLY A 518 4.84 -19.62 -8.50
N PHE A 519 5.45 -18.48 -8.85
CA PHE A 519 5.13 -17.78 -10.09
C PHE A 519 5.75 -18.55 -11.26
N LEU A 520 4.89 -19.10 -12.11
CA LEU A 520 5.31 -19.71 -13.35
C LEU A 520 5.25 -18.65 -14.46
N THR A 521 6.25 -18.61 -15.31
CA THR A 521 6.34 -17.64 -16.42
C THR A 521 5.49 -18.03 -17.64
N ALA A 522 4.74 -19.14 -17.54
CA ALA A 522 3.90 -19.63 -18.64
C ALA A 522 2.60 -18.80 -18.74
N PRO A 523 2.09 -18.55 -19.96
CA PRO A 523 0.74 -18.05 -20.14
C PRO A 523 -0.27 -18.92 -19.40
N ASN A 524 -1.27 -18.30 -18.78
CA ASN A 524 -2.30 -19.02 -18.00
C ASN A 524 -1.72 -19.94 -16.91
N PHE A 525 -0.61 -19.51 -16.27
CA PHE A 525 0.11 -20.29 -15.24
C PHE A 525 -0.82 -20.74 -14.10
N TRP A 526 -1.89 -20.03 -13.83
CA TRP A 526 -2.86 -20.37 -12.77
C TRP A 526 -3.53 -21.72 -12.97
N ARG A 527 -3.66 -22.20 -14.20
CA ARG A 527 -4.14 -23.56 -14.49
C ARG A 527 -3.21 -24.63 -13.91
N LEU A 528 -1.92 -24.33 -13.87
CA LEU A 528 -0.89 -25.24 -13.36
C LEU A 528 -0.81 -25.26 -11.83
N LEU A 529 -1.51 -24.34 -11.15
CA LEU A 529 -1.55 -24.29 -9.68
C LEU A 529 -2.41 -25.41 -9.10
N PHE A 530 -3.39 -25.91 -9.86
CA PHE A 530 -4.36 -26.90 -9.41
C PHE A 530 -4.12 -28.25 -10.06
N ALA A 531 -4.75 -29.30 -9.52
CA ALA A 531 -4.81 -30.60 -10.17
C ALA A 531 -5.39 -30.45 -11.60
N PRO A 532 -4.89 -31.21 -12.58
CA PRO A 532 -5.38 -31.13 -13.94
C PRO A 532 -6.89 -31.37 -14.01
N ARG A 533 -7.60 -30.42 -14.58
CA ARG A 533 -9.03 -30.52 -14.91
C ARG A 533 -9.22 -30.12 -16.35
N PRO A 534 -10.24 -30.63 -17.05
CA PRO A 534 -10.59 -30.18 -18.38
C PRO A 534 -10.85 -28.67 -18.38
N VAL A 535 -10.28 -27.95 -19.32
CA VAL A 535 -10.55 -26.53 -19.59
C VAL A 535 -11.35 -26.45 -20.88
N CYS A 536 -12.66 -26.22 -20.73
CA CYS A 536 -13.64 -26.23 -21.82
C CYS A 536 -13.72 -24.89 -22.55
N ALA A 537 -13.44 -23.77 -21.85
CA ALA A 537 -13.37 -22.44 -22.46
C ALA A 537 -12.17 -21.67 -21.93
N THR A 538 -11.61 -20.82 -22.80
CA THR A 538 -10.49 -19.93 -22.48
C THR A 538 -10.85 -18.49 -22.82
N GLY A 539 -10.79 -17.59 -21.82
CA GLY A 539 -10.92 -16.16 -21.99
C GLY A 539 -9.62 -15.52 -22.44
N SER A 540 -9.73 -14.50 -23.29
CA SER A 540 -8.61 -13.65 -23.74
C SER A 540 -9.09 -12.23 -24.03
N PHE A 541 -8.14 -11.28 -24.13
CA PHE A 541 -8.44 -10.01 -24.78
C PHE A 541 -8.76 -10.27 -26.25
N ALA A 542 -9.80 -9.61 -26.76
CA ALA A 542 -10.09 -9.68 -28.19
C ALA A 542 -8.94 -9.04 -28.98
N PRO A 543 -8.45 -9.70 -30.06
CA PRO A 543 -7.46 -9.11 -30.92
C PRO A 543 -7.90 -7.75 -31.46
N SER A 544 -6.95 -6.84 -31.62
CA SER A 544 -7.20 -5.53 -32.25
C SER A 544 -7.72 -5.65 -33.68
N ASP A 545 -7.32 -6.73 -34.38
CA ASP A 545 -7.89 -7.15 -35.65
C ASP A 545 -8.97 -8.22 -35.41
N GLN A 546 -10.23 -7.83 -35.61
CA GLN A 546 -11.40 -8.70 -35.41
C GLN A 546 -11.42 -9.94 -36.34
N SER A 547 -10.60 -9.96 -37.39
CA SER A 547 -10.46 -11.11 -38.29
C SER A 547 -9.59 -12.25 -37.73
N ALA A 548 -8.88 -12.01 -36.61
CA ALA A 548 -7.90 -12.97 -36.08
C ALA A 548 -8.52 -14.16 -35.32
N VAL A 549 -9.80 -14.06 -34.90
CA VAL A 549 -10.53 -15.20 -34.30
C VAL A 549 -11.71 -15.52 -35.21
N PRO A 550 -11.78 -16.74 -35.78
CA PRO A 550 -12.95 -17.15 -36.55
C PRO A 550 -14.24 -16.96 -35.74
N ALA A 551 -15.27 -16.42 -36.36
CA ALA A 551 -16.54 -16.16 -35.67
C ALA A 551 -17.17 -17.44 -35.09
N ASP A 552 -16.93 -18.59 -35.76
CA ASP A 552 -17.44 -19.89 -35.35
C ASP A 552 -16.74 -20.46 -34.12
N ASP A 553 -15.53 -19.93 -33.76
CA ASP A 553 -14.80 -20.32 -32.56
C ASP A 553 -15.09 -19.44 -31.35
N VAL A 554 -15.93 -18.43 -31.49
CA VAL A 554 -16.28 -17.53 -30.37
C VAL A 554 -17.51 -18.03 -29.62
N ILE A 555 -17.30 -18.52 -28.39
CA ILE A 555 -18.39 -18.93 -27.49
C ILE A 555 -19.14 -17.70 -26.95
N ALA A 556 -18.40 -16.69 -26.50
CA ALA A 556 -18.95 -15.49 -25.89
C ALA A 556 -18.04 -14.27 -26.13
N THR A 557 -18.64 -13.10 -26.19
CA THR A 557 -17.94 -11.81 -26.19
C THR A 557 -18.55 -10.91 -25.13
N VAL A 558 -17.71 -10.25 -24.32
CA VAL A 558 -18.10 -9.24 -23.35
C VAL A 558 -17.36 -7.95 -23.67
N VAL A 559 -18.09 -6.86 -23.74
CA VAL A 559 -17.54 -5.52 -23.94
C VAL A 559 -17.95 -4.65 -22.76
N GLU A 560 -16.97 -4.06 -22.09
CA GLU A 560 -17.17 -3.11 -21.01
C GLU A 560 -16.43 -1.81 -21.33
N ARG A 561 -17.04 -0.68 -20.98
CA ARG A 561 -16.42 0.63 -21.19
C ARG A 561 -16.28 1.36 -19.88
N SER A 562 -15.05 1.80 -19.60
CA SER A 562 -14.79 2.69 -18.49
C SER A 562 -15.37 4.09 -18.78
N LEU A 563 -15.62 4.87 -17.73
CA LEU A 563 -16.07 6.27 -17.83
C LEU A 563 -15.06 7.14 -18.58
N PHE A 564 -13.79 6.78 -18.57
CA PHE A 564 -12.70 7.48 -19.27
C PHE A 564 -12.43 6.94 -20.69
N GLY A 565 -13.35 6.12 -21.22
CA GLY A 565 -13.33 5.68 -22.62
C GLY A 565 -12.40 4.49 -22.92
N VAL A 566 -11.82 3.85 -21.91
CA VAL A 566 -11.10 2.59 -22.10
C VAL A 566 -12.12 1.50 -22.37
N GLU A 567 -12.04 0.85 -23.53
CA GLU A 567 -12.88 -0.29 -23.88
C GLU A 567 -12.12 -1.60 -23.55
N VAL A 568 -12.70 -2.39 -22.68
CA VAL A 568 -12.27 -3.76 -22.37
C VAL A 568 -13.15 -4.70 -23.18
N ARG A 569 -12.55 -5.41 -24.13
CA ARG A 569 -13.24 -6.42 -24.95
C ARG A 569 -12.61 -7.77 -24.70
N LEU A 570 -13.40 -8.69 -24.16
CA LEU A 570 -12.99 -10.05 -23.86
C LEU A 570 -13.76 -11.04 -24.72
N VAL A 571 -13.10 -12.09 -25.15
CA VAL A 571 -13.69 -13.21 -25.89
C VAL A 571 -13.40 -14.51 -25.17
N ALA A 572 -14.34 -15.45 -25.23
CA ALA A 572 -14.15 -16.82 -24.83
C ALA A 572 -14.14 -17.71 -26.08
N THR A 573 -13.14 -18.55 -26.19
CA THR A 573 -12.98 -19.57 -27.24
C THR A 573 -12.99 -20.96 -26.63
N PRO A 574 -13.20 -22.03 -27.43
CA PRO A 574 -13.04 -23.39 -26.96
C PRO A 574 -11.68 -23.58 -26.27
N GLY A 575 -11.69 -24.29 -25.17
CA GLY A 575 -10.49 -24.66 -24.43
C GLY A 575 -9.68 -25.73 -25.16
N PRO A 576 -8.51 -26.10 -24.59
CA PRO A 576 -7.67 -27.14 -25.18
C PRO A 576 -8.24 -28.56 -25.04
N ASP A 577 -9.25 -28.74 -24.20
CA ASP A 577 -9.80 -30.07 -23.90
C ASP A 577 -11.18 -30.25 -24.54
N ASP A 578 -11.45 -31.47 -25.01
CA ASP A 578 -12.77 -31.82 -25.51
C ASP A 578 -13.77 -31.92 -24.34
N CYS A 579 -14.72 -31.04 -24.34
CA CYS A 579 -15.79 -31.03 -23.36
C CYS A 579 -17.13 -31.41 -24.02
N PRO A 580 -17.98 -32.18 -23.32
CA PRO A 580 -19.28 -32.60 -23.83
C PRO A 580 -20.26 -31.44 -24.03
#